data_d9cad739277ec567dfa2f3028283b0ee
#
_entry.id   d9cad739277ec567dfa2f3028283b0ee
#
_cell.length_a   1.000
_cell.length_b   1.000
_cell.length_c   1.000
_cell.angle_alpha   90.00
_cell.angle_beta   90.00
_cell.angle_gamma   90.00
#
_symmetry.space_group_name_H-M   'P 1'
#
loop_
_entity.id
_entity.type
_entity.pdbx_description
1 polymer ?
#
loop_
_entity_poly.entity_id
_entity_poly.type
_entity_poly.pdbx_seq_one_letter_code
_entity_poly.pdbx_strand_id
1 'polypeptide(L)'
;MPPIKDKVRIALQLHTDEVFSRQEIIDLVVHSYPGTNHRSVIPSDYCYNLYNRGIAFDFHILEWLERKTYKVLGPGHQYNGPILWKWRQIGEWRNGLKTMYEDI
;
A
#
# COMPACT_ATOMS: atom_id res chain seq x y z
N MET A 1 -12.53 12.65 12.53
CA MET A 1 -11.38 12.53 11.62
C MET A 1 -11.11 11.07 11.36
N PRO A 2 -11.12 10.61 10.12
CA PRO A 2 -10.84 9.18 9.85
C PRO A 2 -9.38 8.81 10.15
N PRO A 3 -9.13 7.52 10.46
CA PRO A 3 -7.76 7.02 10.59
C PRO A 3 -6.97 7.22 9.30
N ILE A 4 -5.65 7.23 9.39
CA ILE A 4 -4.78 7.48 8.23
C ILE A 4 -5.03 6.50 7.09
N LYS A 5 -5.26 5.22 7.38
CA LYS A 5 -5.54 4.21 6.34
C LYS A 5 -6.81 4.54 5.54
N ASP A 6 -7.83 5.07 6.20
CA ASP A 6 -9.06 5.46 5.53
C ASP A 6 -8.87 6.72 4.70
N LYS A 7 -8.05 7.66 5.17
CA LYS A 7 -7.70 8.84 4.39
C LYS A 7 -7.00 8.45 3.09
N VAL A 8 -6.05 7.52 3.16
CA VAL A 8 -5.33 7.03 1.99
C VAL A 8 -6.29 6.32 1.04
N ARG A 9 -7.14 5.43 1.56
CA ARG A 9 -8.12 4.70 0.76
C ARG A 9 -9.06 5.66 0.02
N ILE A 10 -9.62 6.62 0.73
CA ILE A 10 -10.57 7.58 0.15
C ILE A 10 -9.90 8.47 -0.88
N ALA A 11 -8.69 8.97 -0.58
CA ALA A 11 -7.97 9.85 -1.49
C ALA A 11 -7.62 9.16 -2.81
N LEU A 12 -7.44 7.83 -2.81
CA LEU A 12 -7.03 7.08 -3.99
C LEU A 12 -8.16 6.29 -4.66
N GLN A 13 -9.38 6.31 -4.10
CA GLN A 13 -10.46 5.43 -4.59
C GLN A 13 -10.88 5.66 -6.05
N LEU A 14 -10.67 6.85 -6.58
CA LEU A 14 -11.00 7.18 -7.97
C LEU A 14 -9.80 7.07 -8.90
N HIS A 15 -8.67 6.58 -8.40
CA HIS A 15 -7.41 6.52 -9.14
C HIS A 15 -6.94 5.10 -9.43
N THR A 16 -7.85 4.12 -9.45
CA THR A 16 -7.51 2.73 -9.73
C THR A 16 -6.75 2.61 -11.05
N ASP A 17 -5.69 1.80 -11.05
CA ASP A 17 -4.77 1.56 -12.16
C ASP A 17 -3.86 2.73 -12.53
N GLU A 18 -3.94 3.85 -11.82
CA GLU A 18 -3.00 4.94 -12.01
C GLU A 18 -1.72 4.71 -11.21
N VAL A 19 -0.61 5.25 -11.72
CA VAL A 19 0.72 5.11 -11.11
C VAL A 19 1.14 6.47 -10.56
N PHE A 20 1.57 6.47 -9.30
CA PHE A 20 2.00 7.68 -8.62
C PHE A 20 3.33 7.48 -7.93
N SER A 21 4.09 8.57 -7.80
CA SER A 21 5.24 8.59 -6.92
C SER A 21 4.77 8.65 -5.45
N ARG A 22 5.68 8.36 -4.53
CA ARG A 22 5.40 8.52 -3.10
C ARG A 22 4.90 9.92 -2.78
N GLN A 23 5.57 10.95 -3.30
CA GLN A 23 5.20 12.33 -3.02
C GLN A 23 3.82 12.67 -3.57
N GLU A 24 3.49 12.18 -4.76
CA GLU A 24 2.17 12.41 -5.34
C GLU A 24 1.05 11.80 -4.49
N ILE A 25 1.28 10.61 -3.93
CA ILE A 25 0.32 9.98 -3.03
C ILE A 25 0.13 10.82 -1.76
N ILE A 26 1.22 11.28 -1.18
CA ILE A 26 1.17 12.15 -0.01
C ILE A 26 0.36 13.42 -0.32
N ASP A 27 0.63 14.04 -1.47
CA ASP A 27 -0.06 15.26 -1.89
C ASP A 27 -1.55 15.04 -2.07
N LEU A 28 -1.95 13.90 -2.67
CA LEU A 28 -3.37 13.56 -2.84
C LEU A 28 -4.07 13.42 -1.48
N VAL A 29 -3.44 12.75 -0.53
CA VAL A 29 -4.02 12.57 0.81
C VAL A 29 -4.15 13.91 1.53
N VAL A 30 -3.11 14.74 1.48
CA VAL A 30 -3.11 16.05 2.14
C VAL A 30 -4.12 16.99 1.49
N HIS A 31 -4.27 16.92 0.17
CA HIS A 31 -5.26 17.69 -0.56
C HIS A 31 -6.69 17.33 -0.11
N SER A 32 -6.97 16.03 0.04
CA SER A 32 -8.28 15.55 0.46
C SER A 32 -8.55 15.81 1.94
N TYR A 33 -7.52 15.79 2.76
CA TYR A 33 -7.59 15.98 4.21
C TYR A 33 -6.53 16.98 4.67
N PRO A 34 -6.74 18.30 4.48
CA PRO A 34 -5.80 19.31 4.92
C PRO A 34 -5.48 19.19 6.42
N GLY A 35 -4.24 19.39 6.77
CA GLY A 35 -3.79 19.24 8.15
C GLY A 35 -3.26 17.85 8.47
N THR A 36 -3.33 16.90 7.53
CA THR A 36 -2.72 15.59 7.71
C THR A 36 -1.19 15.73 7.75
N ASN A 37 -0.57 15.07 8.71
CA ASN A 37 0.88 15.04 8.81
C ASN A 37 1.45 14.25 7.63
N HIS A 38 2.28 14.90 6.81
CA HIS A 38 2.92 14.27 5.65
C HIS A 38 3.69 13.00 6.02
N ARG A 39 4.31 12.99 7.19
CA ARG A 39 5.11 11.84 7.65
C ARG A 39 4.26 10.64 8.06
N SER A 40 2.97 10.85 8.27
CA SER A 40 2.04 9.77 8.61
C SER A 40 1.59 8.99 7.37
N VAL A 41 1.81 9.55 6.18
CA VAL A 41 1.42 8.90 4.92
C VAL A 41 2.62 8.09 4.41
N ILE A 42 2.58 6.78 4.63
CA ILE A 42 3.67 5.87 4.26
C ILE A 42 3.13 4.87 3.24
N PRO A 43 3.26 5.15 1.94
CA PRO A 43 2.66 4.29 0.89
C PRO A 43 3.08 2.84 0.95
N SER A 44 4.32 2.54 1.35
CA SER A 44 4.80 1.16 1.44
C SER A 44 4.02 0.32 2.45
N ASP A 45 3.35 0.93 3.43
CA ASP A 45 2.53 0.21 4.40
C ASP A 45 1.25 -0.38 3.76
N TYR A 46 0.89 0.08 2.57
CA TYR A 46 -0.35 -0.31 1.88
C TYR A 46 -0.10 -1.17 0.65
N CYS A 47 1.10 -1.69 0.48
CA CYS A 47 1.45 -2.48 -0.70
C CYS A 47 1.17 -3.96 -0.50
N TYR A 48 0.50 -4.59 -1.50
CA TYR A 48 0.31 -6.04 -1.51
C TYR A 48 1.64 -6.77 -1.52
N ASN A 49 2.62 -6.25 -2.26
CA ASN A 49 3.89 -6.93 -2.49
C ASN A 49 5.01 -6.53 -1.53
N LEU A 50 4.71 -5.78 -0.48
CA LEU A 50 5.68 -5.43 0.55
C LEU A 50 5.16 -5.81 1.93
N TYR A 51 6.07 -6.26 2.79
CA TYR A 51 5.78 -6.52 4.19
C TYR A 51 6.53 -5.51 5.05
N ASN A 52 5.81 -4.81 5.90
CA ASN A 52 6.39 -3.88 6.86
C ASN A 52 6.12 -4.40 8.27
N ARG A 53 7.18 -4.89 8.91
CA ARG A 53 7.11 -5.40 10.26
C ARG A 53 6.74 -4.26 11.23
N GLY A 54 5.82 -4.53 12.13
CA GLY A 54 5.44 -3.56 13.17
C GLY A 54 4.24 -2.68 12.86
N ILE A 55 3.69 -2.73 11.65
CA ILE A 55 2.41 -2.07 11.42
C ILE A 55 1.28 -2.93 11.98
N ALA A 56 0.27 -2.26 12.54
CA ALA A 56 -0.80 -2.92 13.27
C ALA A 56 -2.00 -3.33 12.41
N PHE A 57 -1.94 -3.15 11.10
CA PHE A 57 -3.05 -3.46 10.21
C PHE A 57 -2.60 -4.26 9.01
N ASP A 58 -3.56 -5.00 8.43
CA ASP A 58 -3.36 -5.78 7.21
C ASP A 58 -4.33 -5.23 6.15
N PHE A 59 -3.98 -4.10 5.58
CA PHE A 59 -4.82 -3.40 4.62
C PHE A 59 -4.00 -2.96 3.43
N HIS A 60 -4.36 -3.44 2.24
CA HIS A 60 -3.57 -3.21 1.02
C HIS A 60 -4.41 -2.57 -0.06
N ILE A 61 -3.84 -1.59 -0.76
CA ILE A 61 -4.46 -0.90 -1.88
C ILE A 61 -3.46 -0.57 -2.98
N LEU A 62 -2.17 -0.80 -2.75
CA LEU A 62 -1.10 -0.41 -3.67
C LEU A 62 -0.23 -1.59 -4.07
N GLU A 63 0.45 -1.45 -5.21
CA GLU A 63 1.54 -2.31 -5.62
C GLU A 63 2.80 -1.46 -5.78
N TRP A 64 3.87 -1.83 -5.09
CA TRP A 64 5.17 -1.21 -5.30
C TRP A 64 5.73 -1.67 -6.64
N LEU A 65 6.15 -0.72 -7.47
CA LEU A 65 6.73 -1.02 -8.79
C LEU A 65 8.26 -0.89 -8.77
N GLU A 66 8.74 0.30 -8.44
CA GLU A 66 10.15 0.58 -8.31
C GLU A 66 10.31 1.89 -7.55
N ARG A 67 11.50 2.18 -7.07
CA ARG A 67 11.89 3.44 -6.39
C ARG A 67 10.77 4.45 -6.14
N LYS A 68 10.05 4.29 -5.03
CA LYS A 68 9.02 5.24 -4.60
C LYS A 68 7.90 5.45 -5.64
N THR A 69 7.64 4.43 -6.47
CA THR A 69 6.57 4.44 -7.47
C THR A 69 5.58 3.33 -7.18
N TYR A 70 4.29 3.67 -7.22
CA TYR A 70 3.22 2.77 -6.77
C TYR A 70 2.05 2.80 -7.74
N LYS A 71 1.43 1.65 -7.95
CA LYS A 71 0.20 1.52 -8.72
C LYS A 71 -0.97 1.32 -7.77
N VAL A 72 -2.07 2.04 -8.01
CA VAL A 72 -3.28 1.92 -7.19
C VAL A 72 -4.10 0.73 -7.68
N LEU A 73 -4.28 -0.27 -6.81
CA LEU A 73 -5.07 -1.47 -7.11
C LEU A 73 -6.40 -1.49 -6.37
N GLY A 74 -6.49 -0.82 -5.24
CA GLY A 74 -7.67 -0.79 -4.41
C GLY A 74 -7.75 -1.94 -3.41
N PRO A 75 -8.65 -1.84 -2.42
CA PRO A 75 -8.86 -2.90 -1.44
C PRO A 75 -9.55 -4.10 -2.08
N GLY A 76 -9.24 -5.30 -1.61
CA GLY A 76 -9.87 -6.52 -2.12
C GLY A 76 -9.49 -6.91 -3.52
N HIS A 77 -8.44 -6.34 -4.07
CA HIS A 77 -7.92 -6.72 -5.39
C HIS A 77 -7.42 -8.17 -5.36
N GLN A 78 -7.72 -8.93 -6.41
CA GLN A 78 -7.23 -10.31 -6.52
C GLN A 78 -5.78 -10.31 -6.99
N TYR A 79 -4.89 -9.93 -6.09
CA TYR A 79 -3.48 -9.75 -6.40
C TYR A 79 -2.77 -11.10 -6.58
N ASN A 80 -1.82 -11.13 -7.52
CA ASN A 80 -0.91 -12.26 -7.74
C ASN A 80 0.50 -11.72 -7.74
N GLY A 81 1.35 -12.23 -6.89
CA GLY A 81 2.74 -11.81 -6.84
C GLY A 81 3.41 -12.10 -5.51
N PRO A 82 4.72 -11.82 -5.43
CA PRO A 82 5.48 -12.06 -4.23
C PRO A 82 5.20 -11.03 -3.15
N ILE A 83 5.48 -11.41 -1.91
CA ILE A 83 5.53 -10.49 -0.77
C ILE A 83 6.99 -10.38 -0.37
N LEU A 84 7.53 -9.17 -0.39
CA LEU A 84 8.93 -8.91 -0.13
C LEU A 84 9.14 -8.23 1.23
N TRP A 85 10.16 -8.67 1.95
CA TRP A 85 10.64 -8.01 3.15
C TRP A 85 12.15 -7.92 3.07
N LYS A 86 12.68 -6.70 3.10
CA LYS A 86 14.12 -6.44 2.89
C LYS A 86 14.62 -7.15 1.63
N TRP A 87 13.81 -7.04 0.57
CA TRP A 87 14.08 -7.59 -0.77
C TRP A 87 14.19 -9.12 -0.82
N ARG A 88 13.71 -9.80 0.22
CA ARG A 88 13.61 -11.26 0.24
C ARG A 88 12.15 -11.67 0.20
N GLN A 89 11.81 -12.64 -0.63
CA GLN A 89 10.44 -13.12 -0.70
C GLN A 89 10.11 -13.95 0.55
N ILE A 90 9.09 -13.51 1.28
CA ILE A 90 8.66 -14.16 2.51
C ILE A 90 7.23 -14.70 2.40
N GLY A 91 6.60 -14.53 1.27
CA GLY A 91 5.25 -15.01 1.03
C GLY A 91 4.82 -14.70 -0.39
N GLU A 92 3.56 -14.99 -0.69
CA GLU A 92 2.98 -14.70 -1.99
C GLU A 92 1.47 -14.52 -1.91
N TRP A 93 0.94 -13.85 -2.93
CA TRP A 93 -0.49 -13.74 -3.16
C TRP A 93 -0.85 -14.59 -4.38
N ARG A 94 -1.95 -15.33 -4.30
CA ARG A 94 -2.54 -16.03 -5.45
C ARG A 94 -4.03 -15.79 -5.46
N ASN A 95 -4.52 -15.11 -6.50
CA ASN A 95 -5.95 -14.78 -6.66
C ASN A 95 -6.52 -14.11 -5.41
N GLY A 96 -5.76 -13.19 -4.82
CA GLY A 96 -6.17 -12.47 -3.64
C GLY A 96 -6.04 -13.24 -2.32
N LEU A 97 -5.46 -14.44 -2.35
CA LEU A 97 -5.20 -15.23 -1.16
C LEU A 97 -3.74 -15.13 -0.76
N LYS A 98 -3.49 -14.74 0.46
CA LYS A 98 -2.17 -14.49 1.01
C LYS A 98 -1.60 -15.74 1.68
N THR A 99 -0.39 -16.12 1.33
CA THR A 99 0.34 -17.21 1.96
C THR A 99 1.70 -16.71 2.42
N MET A 100 1.98 -16.81 3.73
CA MET A 100 3.29 -16.47 4.29
C MET A 100 4.09 -17.74 4.47
N TYR A 101 5.38 -17.68 4.14
CA TYR A 101 6.27 -18.82 4.31
C TYR A 101 6.66 -18.97 5.77
N GLU A 102 6.71 -20.21 6.25
CA GLU A 102 6.94 -20.47 7.69
C GLU A 102 8.38 -20.21 8.15
N ASP A 103 9.35 -20.39 7.27
CA ASP A 103 10.77 -20.34 7.62
C ASP A 103 11.43 -18.98 7.40
N ILE A 104 10.78 -17.96 7.89
CA ILE A 104 11.31 -16.61 7.76
C ILE A 104 11.80 -16.03 9.08
#